data_c55e6d793f736eb695c53d818bd7a7bc
#
_entry.id   c55e6d793f736eb695c53d818bd7a7bc
#
_cell.length_a   1.000
_cell.length_b   1.000
_cell.length_c   1.000
_cell.angle_alpha   90.00
_cell.angle_beta   90.00
_cell.angle_gamma   90.00
#
_symmetry.space_group_name_H-M   'P 1'
#
loop_
_entity.id
_entity.type
_entity.pdbx_description
1 polymer ?
#
loop_
_entity_poly.entity_id
_entity_poly.type
_entity_poly.pdbx_seq_one_letter_code
_entity_poly.pdbx_strand_id
1 'polypeptide(L)'
;RVVCAEIDRFAAAAIALNAELNGVTVEVIDSDLIGRPLEGALAGIDIVLAGDVCYERPMAERVISWFRLLAAQGVEVLLGDPGRAYLPKTGLAQAACYDVPTSLDLEDREIRPTTVWRMVG
;
A
#
# COMPACT_ATOMS: atom_id res chain seq x y z
N ARG A 1 0.68 16.44 4.31
CA ARG A 1 -0.59 15.78 4.62
C ARG A 1 -0.49 14.30 4.29
N VAL A 2 -0.89 13.44 5.23
CA VAL A 2 -0.93 11.98 5.04
C VAL A 2 -2.34 11.48 5.30
N VAL A 3 -2.85 10.70 4.35
CA VAL A 3 -4.14 10.03 4.46
C VAL A 3 -3.89 8.53 4.49
N CYS A 4 -4.41 7.84 5.51
CA CYS A 4 -4.36 6.40 5.65
C CYS A 4 -5.73 5.82 5.37
N ALA A 5 -5.85 4.93 4.39
CA ALA A 5 -7.08 4.23 4.07
C ALA A 5 -7.03 2.81 4.65
N GLU A 6 -7.96 2.49 5.53
CA GLU A 6 -8.05 1.18 6.19
C GLU A 6 -9.51 0.85 6.51
N ILE A 7 -9.98 -0.28 6.02
CA ILE A 7 -11.36 -0.72 6.25
C ILE A 7 -11.54 -1.59 7.50
N ASP A 8 -10.47 -2.17 8.01
CA ASP A 8 -10.50 -2.92 9.27
C ASP A 8 -10.47 -1.94 10.45
N ARG A 9 -11.48 -2.03 11.30
CA ARG A 9 -11.64 -1.14 12.46
C ARG A 9 -10.51 -1.27 13.47
N PHE A 10 -9.98 -2.47 13.66
CA PHE A 10 -8.85 -2.69 14.58
C PHE A 10 -7.55 -2.13 14.01
N ALA A 11 -7.31 -2.34 12.72
CA ALA A 11 -6.15 -1.76 12.05
C ALA A 11 -6.22 -0.22 12.00
N ALA A 12 -7.38 0.35 11.77
CA ALA A 12 -7.59 1.80 11.82
C ALA A 12 -7.30 2.37 13.21
N ALA A 13 -7.74 1.69 14.27
CA ALA A 13 -7.41 2.05 15.64
C ALA A 13 -5.91 1.97 15.92
N ALA A 14 -5.24 0.95 15.40
CA ALA A 14 -3.78 0.80 15.52
C ALA A 14 -3.03 1.93 14.82
N ILE A 15 -3.48 2.39 13.67
CA ILE A 15 -2.91 3.55 12.99
C ILE A 15 -2.98 4.80 13.87
N ALA A 16 -4.14 5.05 14.47
CA ALA A 16 -4.32 6.20 15.36
C ALA A 16 -3.40 6.15 16.58
N LEU A 17 -3.28 4.99 17.23
CA LEU A 17 -2.40 4.79 18.37
C LEU A 17 -0.92 4.95 18.00
N ASN A 18 -0.50 4.41 16.87
CA ASN A 18 0.87 4.55 16.38
C ASN A 18 1.20 6.00 16.01
N ALA A 19 0.27 6.71 15.41
CA ALA A 19 0.44 8.13 15.11
C ALA A 19 0.64 8.96 16.39
N GLU A 20 -0.19 8.73 17.40
CA GLU A 20 -0.06 9.37 18.71
C GLU A 20 1.29 9.05 19.36
N LEU A 21 1.68 7.79 19.39
CA LEU A 21 2.96 7.35 19.95
C LEU A 21 4.16 8.01 19.28
N ASN A 22 4.10 8.25 17.99
CA ASN A 22 5.17 8.86 17.21
C ASN A 22 5.04 10.38 17.07
N GLY A 23 4.04 10.99 17.67
CA GLY A 23 3.85 12.44 17.61
C GLY A 23 3.56 12.98 16.20
N VAL A 24 2.94 12.16 15.35
CA VAL A 24 2.59 12.54 13.98
C VAL A 24 1.08 12.61 13.79
N THR A 25 0.64 13.43 12.84
CA THR A 25 -0.78 13.56 12.50
C THR A 25 -1.06 12.87 11.18
N VAL A 26 -2.02 11.95 11.19
CA VAL A 26 -2.52 11.29 9.98
C VAL A 26 -4.05 11.37 9.97
N GLU A 27 -4.61 11.47 8.78
CA GLU A 27 -6.06 11.37 8.56
C GLU A 27 -6.39 9.92 8.25
N VAL A 28 -7.28 9.29 9.01
CA VAL A 28 -7.69 7.90 8.80
C VAL A 28 -9.07 7.88 8.15
N ILE A 29 -9.17 7.18 7.02
CA ILE A 29 -10.42 6.97 6.30
C ILE A 29 -10.77 5.49 6.39
N ASP A 30 -11.92 5.18 6.95
CA ASP A 30 -12.40 3.81 7.19
C ASP A 30 -13.26 3.24 6.06
N SER A 31 -13.31 3.92 4.92
CA SER A 31 -14.03 3.48 3.75
C SER A 31 -13.11 2.95 2.65
N ASP A 32 -13.64 2.05 1.80
CA ASP A 32 -12.91 1.54 0.64
C ASP A 32 -12.72 2.64 -0.40
N LEU A 33 -11.46 3.02 -0.64
CA LEU A 33 -11.08 4.03 -1.63
C LEU A 33 -10.74 3.44 -3.00
N ILE A 34 -10.64 2.13 -3.13
CA ILE A 34 -10.25 1.49 -4.39
C ILE A 34 -11.26 1.81 -5.48
N GLY A 35 -10.76 2.34 -6.59
CA GLY A 35 -11.59 2.73 -7.73
C GLY A 35 -12.19 4.13 -7.66
N ARG A 36 -11.97 4.86 -6.56
CA ARG A 36 -12.48 6.23 -6.45
C ARG A 36 -11.63 7.21 -7.26
N PRO A 37 -12.26 8.27 -7.80
CA PRO A 37 -11.53 9.32 -8.50
C PRO A 37 -10.68 10.18 -7.56
N LEU A 38 -9.76 10.97 -8.12
CA LEU A 38 -8.92 11.91 -7.38
C LEU A 38 -9.70 13.16 -6.94
N GLU A 39 -10.71 12.93 -6.13
CA GLU A 39 -11.63 13.95 -5.60
C GLU A 39 -11.78 13.78 -4.09
N GLY A 40 -12.31 14.79 -3.42
CA GLY A 40 -12.54 14.73 -1.98
C GLY A 40 -11.25 14.43 -1.21
N ALA A 41 -11.25 13.33 -0.46
CA ALA A 41 -10.10 12.91 0.34
C ALA A 41 -8.85 12.60 -0.50
N LEU A 42 -9.01 12.23 -1.77
CA LEU A 42 -7.92 11.94 -2.70
C LEU A 42 -7.50 13.13 -3.55
N ALA A 43 -8.14 14.28 -3.38
CA ALA A 43 -7.79 15.49 -4.12
C ALA A 43 -6.36 15.95 -3.76
N GLY A 44 -5.54 16.20 -4.77
CA GLY A 44 -4.18 16.69 -4.60
C GLY A 44 -3.20 15.67 -4.04
N ILE A 45 -3.51 14.39 -4.12
CA ILE A 45 -2.58 13.32 -3.76
C ILE A 45 -1.49 13.21 -4.82
N ASP A 46 -0.22 13.26 -4.39
CA ASP A 46 0.95 13.14 -5.26
C ASP A 46 1.49 11.71 -5.32
N ILE A 47 1.41 11.00 -4.19
CA ILE A 47 2.01 9.67 -4.02
C ILE A 47 1.01 8.75 -3.32
N VAL A 48 0.92 7.52 -3.80
CA VAL A 48 0.21 6.42 -3.13
C VAL A 48 1.24 5.37 -2.72
N LEU A 49 1.21 5.00 -1.45
CA LEU A 49 2.01 3.90 -0.90
C LEU A 49 1.09 2.75 -0.55
N ALA A 50 1.42 1.56 -1.01
CA ALA A 50 0.70 0.34 -0.68
C ALA A 50 1.68 -0.77 -0.30
N GLY A 51 1.31 -1.59 0.66
CA GLY A 51 2.13 -2.71 1.11
C GLY A 51 1.33 -4.00 1.15
N ASP A 52 1.84 -5.04 0.49
CA ASP A 52 1.31 -6.40 0.54
C ASP A 52 -0.21 -6.50 0.24
N VAL A 53 -0.64 -5.95 -0.88
CA VAL A 53 -2.06 -5.94 -1.30
C VAL A 53 -2.39 -6.99 -2.36
N CYS A 54 -1.42 -7.78 -2.81
CA CYS A 54 -1.59 -8.75 -3.89
C CYS A 54 -1.67 -10.22 -3.39
N TYR A 55 -2.17 -10.44 -2.19
CA TYR A 55 -2.23 -11.78 -1.57
C TYR A 55 -3.48 -12.59 -1.95
N GLU A 56 -4.53 -11.99 -2.49
CA GLU A 56 -5.68 -12.69 -3.05
C GLU A 56 -6.11 -12.06 -4.38
N ARG A 57 -6.64 -12.88 -5.27
CA ARG A 57 -6.88 -12.46 -6.66
C ARG A 57 -7.88 -11.31 -6.82
N PRO A 58 -9.10 -11.37 -6.25
CA PRO A 58 -10.09 -10.29 -6.49
C PRO A 58 -9.58 -8.93 -6.02
N MET A 59 -8.95 -8.89 -4.87
CA MET A 59 -8.37 -7.67 -4.31
C MET A 59 -7.21 -7.16 -5.18
N ALA A 60 -6.30 -8.04 -5.57
CA ALA A 60 -5.16 -7.69 -6.40
C ALA A 60 -5.60 -7.10 -7.74
N GLU A 61 -6.57 -7.71 -8.42
CA GLU A 61 -7.07 -7.21 -9.70
C GLU A 61 -7.70 -5.83 -9.57
N ARG A 62 -8.51 -5.61 -8.54
CA ARG A 62 -9.15 -4.32 -8.27
C ARG A 62 -8.13 -3.22 -7.99
N VAL A 63 -7.23 -3.48 -7.06
CA VAL A 63 -6.26 -2.48 -6.60
C VAL A 63 -5.25 -2.14 -7.71
N ILE A 64 -4.75 -3.13 -8.43
CA ILE A 64 -3.80 -2.90 -9.52
C ILE A 64 -4.44 -2.12 -10.66
N SER A 65 -5.66 -2.44 -11.03
CA SER A 65 -6.40 -1.68 -12.05
C SER A 65 -6.54 -0.21 -11.64
N TRP A 66 -6.88 0.05 -10.40
CA TRP A 66 -6.97 1.39 -9.87
C TRP A 66 -5.61 2.10 -9.83
N PHE A 67 -4.56 1.42 -9.39
CA PHE A 67 -3.20 1.99 -9.36
C PHE A 67 -2.72 2.40 -10.75
N ARG A 68 -3.05 1.62 -11.78
CA ARG A 68 -2.73 1.99 -13.17
C ARG A 68 -3.44 3.26 -13.61
N LEU A 69 -4.70 3.43 -13.22
CA LEU A 69 -5.45 4.64 -13.51
C LEU A 69 -4.86 5.86 -12.80
N LEU A 70 -4.45 5.71 -11.54
CA LEU A 70 -3.79 6.78 -10.79
C LEU A 70 -2.45 7.16 -11.41
N ALA A 71 -1.63 6.17 -11.76
CA ALA A 71 -0.34 6.40 -12.42
C ALA A 71 -0.52 7.12 -13.78
N ALA A 72 -1.54 6.75 -14.55
CA ALA A 72 -1.87 7.43 -15.80
C ALA A 72 -2.29 8.89 -15.61
N GLN A 73 -2.77 9.24 -14.41
CA GLN A 73 -3.12 10.62 -14.04
C GLN A 73 -1.96 11.39 -13.39
N GLY A 74 -0.76 10.80 -13.36
CA GLY A 74 0.44 11.46 -12.86
C GLY A 74 0.71 11.24 -11.36
N VAL A 75 -0.05 10.38 -10.68
CA VAL A 75 0.23 10.01 -9.29
C VAL A 75 1.36 8.99 -9.25
N GLU A 76 2.36 9.20 -8.42
CA GLU A 76 3.38 8.18 -8.19
C GLU A 76 2.81 7.07 -7.30
N VAL A 77 2.81 5.84 -7.79
CA VAL A 77 2.31 4.70 -7.03
C VAL A 77 3.46 3.74 -6.74
N LEU A 78 3.74 3.54 -5.46
CA LEU A 78 4.77 2.63 -4.97
C LEU A 78 4.11 1.47 -4.21
N LEU A 79 4.46 0.26 -4.60
CA LEU A 79 3.91 -0.98 -4.04
C LEU A 79 5.02 -1.84 -3.48
N GLY A 80 5.02 -2.07 -2.16
CA GLY A 80 5.88 -3.05 -1.51
C GLY A 80 5.25 -4.45 -1.57
N ASP A 81 5.99 -5.42 -2.09
CA ASP A 81 5.48 -6.79 -2.24
C ASP A 81 6.54 -7.83 -1.89
N PRO A 82 6.19 -8.84 -1.05
CA PRO A 82 7.12 -9.89 -0.63
C PRO A 82 7.22 -11.06 -1.63
N GLY A 83 6.67 -10.95 -2.83
CA GLY A 83 6.66 -12.00 -3.85
C GLY A 83 5.34 -12.75 -3.93
N ARG A 84 4.21 -12.03 -3.86
CA ARG A 84 2.89 -12.65 -3.92
C ARG A 84 2.55 -13.16 -5.31
N ALA A 85 1.78 -14.24 -5.37
CA ALA A 85 1.39 -14.89 -6.62
C ALA A 85 0.56 -14.00 -7.55
N TYR A 86 -0.18 -13.07 -7.00
CA TYR A 86 -1.07 -12.18 -7.78
C TYR A 86 -0.48 -10.81 -8.08
N LEU A 87 0.80 -10.62 -7.79
CA LEU A 87 1.52 -9.44 -8.27
C LEU A 87 1.57 -9.49 -9.80
N PRO A 88 1.21 -8.40 -10.50
CA PRO A 88 1.24 -8.39 -11.96
C PRO A 88 2.67 -8.54 -12.49
N LYS A 89 2.80 -9.20 -13.63
CA LYS A 89 4.10 -9.44 -14.26
C LYS A 89 4.56 -8.31 -15.19
N THR A 90 3.67 -7.39 -15.48
CA THR A 90 3.92 -6.26 -16.40
C THR A 90 3.42 -4.96 -15.81
N GLY A 91 3.96 -3.84 -16.31
CA GLY A 91 3.55 -2.51 -15.86
C GLY A 91 4.16 -2.10 -14.52
N LEU A 92 5.24 -2.75 -14.10
CA LEU A 92 5.96 -2.46 -12.88
C LEU A 92 7.44 -2.22 -13.19
N ALA A 93 8.04 -1.23 -12.55
CA ALA A 93 9.48 -1.02 -12.53
C ALA A 93 10.00 -1.18 -11.11
N GLN A 94 11.09 -1.92 -10.93
CA GLN A 94 11.70 -2.08 -9.62
C GLN A 94 12.31 -0.76 -9.16
N ALA A 95 11.87 -0.26 -8.02
CA ALA A 95 12.42 0.95 -7.41
C ALA A 95 13.46 0.62 -6.33
N ALA A 96 13.24 -0.41 -5.53
CA ALA A 96 14.15 -0.85 -4.49
C ALA A 96 13.87 -2.31 -4.11
N CYS A 97 14.83 -2.92 -3.41
CA CYS A 97 14.63 -4.24 -2.81
C CYS A 97 15.26 -4.24 -1.41
N TYR A 98 14.56 -4.82 -0.45
CA TYR A 98 14.99 -4.88 0.94
C TYR A 98 14.81 -6.29 1.49
N ASP A 99 15.74 -6.70 2.36
CA ASP A 99 15.55 -7.87 3.20
C ASP A 99 14.80 -7.45 4.47
N VAL A 100 13.53 -7.84 4.56
CA VAL A 100 12.67 -7.44 5.67
C VAL A 100 12.63 -8.58 6.69
N PRO A 101 13.12 -8.35 7.93
CA PRO A 101 12.99 -9.35 8.98
C PRO A 101 11.52 -9.46 9.41
N THR A 102 11.02 -10.69 9.43
CA THR A 102 9.70 -11.00 9.97
C THR A 102 9.87 -11.83 11.23
N SER A 103 9.16 -11.47 12.28
CA SER A 103 9.10 -12.23 13.50
C SER A 103 7.76 -12.97 13.52
N LEU A 104 7.77 -14.27 13.27
CA LEU A 104 6.57 -15.10 13.39
C LEU A 104 6.32 -15.50 14.83
N ASP A 105 7.40 -15.80 15.56
CA ASP A 105 7.42 -16.06 16.99
C ASP A 105 8.76 -15.59 17.54
N LEU A 106 8.89 -15.51 18.86
CA LEU A 106 10.08 -15.02 19.55
C LEU A 106 11.38 -15.76 19.17
N GLU A 107 11.30 -16.93 18.52
CA GLU A 107 12.43 -17.79 18.18
C GLU A 107 12.72 -17.91 16.69
N ASP A 108 11.73 -17.68 15.81
CA ASP A 108 11.89 -17.83 14.37
C ASP A 108 11.85 -16.47 13.66
N ARG A 109 13.02 -15.97 13.30
CA ARG A 109 13.17 -14.81 12.44
C ARG A 109 13.33 -15.25 11.02
N GLU A 110 12.33 -15.02 10.18
CA GLU A 110 12.42 -15.18 8.76
C GLU A 110 12.78 -13.84 8.11
N ILE A 111 13.73 -13.86 7.18
CA ILE A 111 14.05 -12.70 6.35
C ILE A 111 13.31 -12.88 5.03
N ARG A 112 12.47 -11.92 4.69
CA ARG A 112 11.78 -11.91 3.39
C ARG A 112 12.32 -10.81 2.49
N PRO A 113 12.85 -11.18 1.31
CA PRO A 113 13.14 -10.20 0.27
C PRO A 113 11.84 -9.53 -0.16
N THR A 114 11.80 -8.21 -0.05
CA THR A 114 10.63 -7.42 -0.43
C THR A 114 11.04 -6.39 -1.45
N THR A 115 10.35 -6.35 -2.56
CA THR A 115 10.60 -5.40 -3.63
C THR A 115 9.61 -4.26 -3.57
N VAL A 116 10.10 -3.04 -3.72
CA VAL A 116 9.27 -1.87 -3.96
C VAL A 116 9.16 -1.64 -5.46
N TRP A 117 7.95 -1.71 -5.95
CA TRP A 117 7.61 -1.53 -7.36
C TRP A 117 6.98 -0.17 -7.60
N ARG A 118 7.38 0.48 -8.68
CA ARG A 118 6.70 1.67 -9.19
C ARG A 118 5.76 1.26 -10.32
N MET A 119 4.52 1.71 -10.25
CA MET A 119 3.59 1.53 -11.37
C MET A 119 4.06 2.40 -12.54
N VAL A 120 4.20 1.77 -13.71
CA VAL A 120 4.50 2.48 -14.96
C VAL A 120 3.23 2.48 -15.81
N GLY A 121 2.85 3.66 -16.22
CA GLY A 121 1.63 3.88 -17.01
C GLY A 121 1.69 3.34 -18.41
#